data_9b4af880b25667e11a210a93e8fba228
#
_entry.id   9b4af880b25667e11a210a93e8fba228
#
_cell.length_a   1.000
_cell.length_b   1.000
_cell.length_c   1.000
_cell.angle_alpha   90.00
_cell.angle_beta   90.00
_cell.angle_gamma   90.00
#
_symmetry.space_group_name_H-M   'P 1'
#
loop_
_entity.id
_entity.type
_entity.pdbx_description
1 polymer ?
#
loop_
_entity_poly.entity_id
_entity_poly.type
_entity_poly.pdbx_seq_one_letter_code
_entity_poly.pdbx_strand_id
1 'polypeptide(L)'
;GEAIRLRHRRDGTSEPADQAHIDRIRAGLGMVFQSFNLWSHMTVLDNVMEAPVHVQKRPRAEVRDEAMAILEKVGIAERAGYYPGHLSGGQQQRAAIARALAMKPKVMLFDEPTSALDPELVGEVLRVMRAIAQEGRTMLVVTHEMGFARDVSSRVLFLDKGEIDADGPPADLFGSGATDRFRQFIARHQNG
;
A
#
# COMPACT_ATOMS: atom_id res chain seq x y z
N GLY A 1 -17.80 -2.49 10.16
CA GLY A 1 -16.57 -3.22 10.47
C GLY A 1 -16.71 -4.00 11.77
N GLU A 2 -15.97 -5.10 11.90
CA GLU A 2 -15.94 -5.86 13.15
C GLU A 2 -14.94 -5.21 14.11
N ALA A 3 -15.32 -5.04 15.39
CA ALA A 3 -14.41 -4.53 16.41
C ALA A 3 -13.44 -5.63 16.87
N ILE A 4 -12.18 -5.27 16.99
CA ILE A 4 -11.15 -6.14 17.58
C ILE A 4 -11.42 -6.22 19.08
N ARG A 5 -11.72 -7.43 19.59
CA ARG A 5 -11.85 -7.65 21.03
C ARG A 5 -10.45 -7.76 21.63
N LEU A 6 -10.20 -6.95 22.66
CA LEU A 6 -8.95 -6.97 23.42
C LEU A 6 -9.16 -7.65 24.77
N ARG A 7 -8.16 -8.43 25.20
CA ARG A 7 -8.01 -8.93 26.57
C ARG A 7 -6.95 -8.09 27.25
N HIS A 8 -7.32 -7.48 28.37
CA HIS A 8 -6.35 -6.74 29.18
C HIS A 8 -5.63 -7.72 30.13
N ARG A 9 -4.31 -7.66 30.12
CA ARG A 9 -3.45 -8.41 31.04
C ARG A 9 -3.29 -7.64 32.37
N ARG A 10 -2.88 -8.36 33.42
CA ARG A 10 -2.65 -7.76 34.75
C ARG A 10 -1.48 -6.75 34.77
N ASP A 11 -0.58 -6.82 33.80
CA ASP A 11 0.56 -5.90 33.62
C ASP A 11 0.19 -4.60 32.86
N GLY A 12 -1.10 -4.39 32.56
CA GLY A 12 -1.59 -3.22 31.84
C GLY A 12 -1.48 -3.32 30.32
N THR A 13 -0.90 -4.38 29.77
CA THR A 13 -0.85 -4.62 28.33
C THR A 13 -2.17 -5.17 27.80
N SER A 14 -2.44 -4.93 26.51
CA SER A 14 -3.62 -5.47 25.84
C SER A 14 -3.20 -6.42 24.72
N GLU A 15 -3.87 -7.54 24.64
CA GLU A 15 -3.67 -8.51 23.56
C GLU A 15 -5.00 -8.86 22.88
N PRO A 16 -5.00 -9.28 21.61
CA PRO A 16 -6.21 -9.77 20.97
C PRO A 16 -6.83 -10.94 21.74
N ALA A 17 -8.14 -10.89 21.98
CA ALA A 17 -8.84 -11.95 22.68
C ALA A 17 -8.99 -13.22 21.81
N ASP A 18 -8.94 -13.08 20.50
CA ASP A 18 -9.08 -14.16 19.51
C ASP A 18 -8.10 -13.97 18.36
N GLN A 19 -7.08 -14.83 18.28
CA GLN A 19 -6.04 -14.78 17.26
C GLN A 19 -6.61 -15.13 15.87
N ALA A 20 -7.52 -16.09 15.77
CA ALA A 20 -8.13 -16.47 14.49
C ALA A 20 -8.94 -15.31 13.89
N HIS A 21 -9.57 -14.50 14.76
CA HIS A 21 -10.26 -13.27 14.33
C HIS A 21 -9.29 -12.25 13.75
N ILE A 22 -8.13 -12.04 14.40
CA ILE A 22 -7.08 -11.13 13.90
C ILE A 22 -6.53 -11.60 12.56
N ASP A 23 -6.24 -12.90 12.42
CA ASP A 23 -5.69 -13.46 11.19
C ASP A 23 -6.68 -13.31 10.02
N ARG A 24 -7.98 -13.48 10.28
CA ARG A 24 -9.04 -13.21 9.29
C ARG A 24 -9.10 -11.73 8.89
N ILE A 25 -8.98 -10.81 9.84
CA ILE A 25 -8.91 -9.36 9.54
C ILE A 25 -7.68 -9.04 8.71
N ARG A 26 -6.49 -9.52 9.11
CA ARG A 26 -5.23 -9.32 8.41
C ARG A 26 -5.27 -9.85 6.97
N ALA A 27 -5.90 -11.01 6.76
CA ALA A 27 -6.05 -11.58 5.42
C ALA A 27 -6.92 -10.69 4.49
N GLY A 28 -7.73 -9.80 5.05
CA GLY A 28 -8.52 -8.80 4.31
C GLY A 28 -7.79 -7.47 4.06
N LEU A 29 -6.55 -7.33 4.54
CA LEU A 29 -5.72 -6.12 4.38
C LEU A 29 -4.54 -6.44 3.47
N GLY A 30 -4.29 -5.58 2.48
CA GLY A 30 -3.05 -5.59 1.70
C GLY A 30 -2.12 -4.51 2.22
N MET A 31 -0.88 -4.85 2.56
CA MET A 31 0.12 -3.88 3.01
C MET A 31 1.26 -3.79 2.03
N VAL A 32 1.61 -2.57 1.63
CA VAL A 32 2.74 -2.23 0.77
C VAL A 32 3.66 -1.31 1.57
N PHE A 33 4.88 -1.75 1.77
CA PHE A 33 5.89 -1.06 2.58
C PHE A 33 6.85 -0.24 1.72
N GLN A 34 7.54 0.69 2.31
CA GLN A 34 8.63 1.45 1.72
C GLN A 34 9.76 0.53 1.20
N SER A 35 10.11 -0.51 1.93
CA SER A 35 11.23 -1.42 1.64
C SER A 35 10.83 -2.66 0.83
N PHE A 36 9.86 -2.59 -0.06
CA PHE A 36 9.37 -3.65 -0.96
C PHE A 36 9.07 -5.00 -0.28
N ASN A 37 9.94 -5.50 0.59
CA ASN A 37 9.83 -6.75 1.39
C ASN A 37 9.52 -7.99 0.55
N LEU A 38 10.09 -8.09 -0.66
CA LEU A 38 9.98 -9.27 -1.50
C LEU A 38 10.88 -10.39 -0.96
N TRP A 39 10.42 -11.64 -1.10
CA TRP A 39 11.24 -12.81 -0.80
C TRP A 39 12.30 -13.00 -1.89
N SER A 40 13.56 -12.75 -1.55
CA SER A 40 14.69 -12.72 -2.49
C SER A 40 14.99 -14.06 -3.16
N HIS A 41 14.61 -15.17 -2.53
CA HIS A 41 14.78 -16.54 -3.02
C HIS A 41 13.64 -17.05 -3.91
N MET A 42 12.62 -16.22 -4.13
CA MET A 42 11.46 -16.51 -4.97
C MET A 42 11.45 -15.63 -6.21
N THR A 43 10.90 -16.13 -7.33
CA THR A 43 10.64 -15.30 -8.50
C THR A 43 9.57 -14.25 -8.21
N VAL A 44 9.41 -13.25 -9.07
CA VAL A 44 8.33 -12.27 -8.98
C VAL A 44 6.96 -12.96 -8.96
N LEU A 45 6.75 -13.92 -9.86
CA LEU A 45 5.50 -14.67 -9.93
C LEU A 45 5.25 -15.47 -8.64
N ASP A 46 6.26 -16.16 -8.13
CA ASP A 46 6.11 -16.93 -6.88
C ASP A 46 5.83 -16.01 -5.68
N ASN A 47 6.45 -14.82 -5.61
CA ASN A 47 6.13 -13.81 -4.60
C ASN A 47 4.65 -13.41 -4.61
N VAL A 48 4.06 -13.25 -5.80
CA VAL A 48 2.65 -12.88 -5.96
C VAL A 48 1.72 -14.04 -5.61
N MET A 49 2.11 -15.27 -5.93
CA MET A 49 1.28 -16.48 -5.76
C MET A 49 1.30 -17.03 -4.33
N GLU A 50 2.35 -16.77 -3.55
CA GLU A 50 2.63 -17.45 -2.27
C GLU A 50 1.45 -17.38 -1.30
N ALA A 51 0.98 -16.18 -1.00
CA ALA A 51 -0.10 -16.01 -0.02
C ALA A 51 -1.47 -16.54 -0.51
N PRO A 52 -1.91 -16.30 -1.75
CA PRO A 52 -3.13 -16.91 -2.27
C PRO A 52 -3.13 -18.45 -2.22
N VAL A 53 -2.00 -19.09 -2.54
CA VAL A 53 -1.88 -20.56 -2.52
C VAL A 53 -1.82 -21.08 -1.08
N HIS A 54 -0.94 -20.52 -0.24
CA HIS A 54 -0.62 -21.11 1.06
C HIS A 54 -1.52 -20.60 2.20
N VAL A 55 -2.01 -19.36 2.13
CA VAL A 55 -2.93 -18.78 3.14
C VAL A 55 -4.38 -18.99 2.76
N GLN A 56 -4.76 -18.65 1.51
CA GLN A 56 -6.14 -18.80 1.05
C GLN A 56 -6.48 -20.21 0.55
N LYS A 57 -5.46 -21.12 0.43
CA LYS A 57 -5.61 -22.51 -0.03
C LYS A 57 -6.24 -22.64 -1.42
N ARG A 58 -5.97 -21.67 -2.29
CA ARG A 58 -6.51 -21.65 -3.66
C ARG A 58 -5.68 -22.54 -4.59
N PRO A 59 -6.31 -23.12 -5.63
CA PRO A 59 -5.60 -23.94 -6.62
C PRO A 59 -4.47 -23.16 -7.31
N ARG A 60 -3.26 -23.75 -7.36
CA ARG A 60 -2.06 -23.08 -7.90
C ARG A 60 -2.23 -22.64 -9.37
N ALA A 61 -2.93 -23.42 -10.18
CA ALA A 61 -3.16 -23.08 -11.60
C ALA A 61 -4.00 -21.79 -11.74
N GLU A 62 -5.12 -21.71 -11.00
CA GLU A 62 -5.99 -20.53 -10.99
C GLU A 62 -5.26 -19.29 -10.49
N VAL A 63 -4.48 -19.44 -9.39
CA VAL A 63 -3.70 -18.33 -8.81
C VAL A 63 -2.64 -17.85 -9.79
N ARG A 64 -2.01 -18.75 -10.56
CA ARG A 64 -1.01 -18.40 -11.56
C ARG A 64 -1.58 -17.48 -12.65
N ASP A 65 -2.73 -17.83 -13.20
CA ASP A 65 -3.35 -17.04 -14.26
C ASP A 65 -3.76 -15.65 -13.75
N GLU A 66 -4.34 -15.59 -12.56
CA GLU A 66 -4.66 -14.31 -11.91
C GLU A 66 -3.41 -13.49 -11.58
N ALA A 67 -2.34 -14.13 -11.08
CA ALA A 67 -1.09 -13.46 -10.77
C ALA A 67 -0.46 -12.85 -12.02
N MET A 68 -0.48 -13.56 -13.15
CA MET A 68 -0.01 -13.01 -14.41
C MET A 68 -0.84 -11.80 -14.87
N ALA A 69 -2.17 -11.86 -14.78
CA ALA A 69 -3.02 -10.72 -15.10
C ALA A 69 -2.75 -9.50 -14.18
N ILE A 70 -2.46 -9.74 -12.89
CA ILE A 70 -2.07 -8.67 -11.97
C ILE A 70 -0.70 -8.10 -12.35
N LEU A 71 0.28 -8.93 -12.73
CA LEU A 71 1.60 -8.48 -13.19
C LEU A 71 1.51 -7.66 -14.48
N GLU A 72 0.63 -8.03 -15.41
CA GLU A 72 0.31 -7.22 -16.59
C GLU A 72 -0.26 -5.86 -16.19
N LYS A 73 -1.22 -5.84 -15.29
CA LYS A 73 -1.85 -4.63 -14.77
C LYS A 73 -0.86 -3.66 -14.13
N VAL A 74 0.13 -4.16 -13.39
CA VAL A 74 1.19 -3.32 -12.81
C VAL A 74 2.38 -3.11 -13.75
N GLY A 75 2.35 -3.66 -14.98
CA GLY A 75 3.29 -3.43 -16.06
C GLY A 75 4.67 -4.07 -15.84
N ILE A 76 4.71 -5.30 -15.30
CA ILE A 76 5.95 -6.09 -15.12
C ILE A 76 5.76 -7.58 -15.44
N ALA A 77 4.80 -7.96 -16.28
CA ALA A 77 4.54 -9.37 -16.61
C ALA A 77 5.76 -10.07 -17.25
N GLU A 78 6.54 -9.35 -18.04
CA GLU A 78 7.78 -9.83 -18.65
C GLU A 78 8.87 -10.16 -17.63
N ARG A 79 8.72 -9.70 -16.39
CA ARG A 79 9.63 -9.97 -15.25
C ARG A 79 9.14 -11.08 -14.34
N ALA A 80 8.06 -11.79 -14.66
CA ALA A 80 7.46 -12.83 -13.83
C ALA A 80 8.46 -13.91 -13.36
N GLY A 81 9.39 -14.32 -14.22
CA GLY A 81 10.43 -15.31 -13.94
C GLY A 81 11.71 -14.76 -13.30
N TYR A 82 11.80 -13.45 -13.08
CA TYR A 82 13.00 -12.82 -12.51
C TYR A 82 12.96 -12.85 -10.97
N TYR A 83 14.13 -12.83 -10.36
CA TYR A 83 14.28 -12.67 -8.91
C TYR A 83 14.36 -11.18 -8.54
N PRO A 84 13.94 -10.78 -7.32
CA PRO A 84 13.94 -9.38 -6.88
C PRO A 84 15.26 -8.65 -7.10
N GLY A 85 16.39 -9.30 -6.88
CA GLY A 85 17.71 -8.68 -7.08
C GLY A 85 18.05 -8.28 -8.53
N HIS A 86 17.25 -8.72 -9.51
CA HIS A 86 17.41 -8.37 -10.92
C HIS A 86 16.42 -7.30 -11.39
N LEU A 87 15.71 -6.66 -10.47
CA LEU A 87 14.70 -5.65 -10.75
C LEU A 87 15.15 -4.27 -10.29
N SER A 88 14.75 -3.22 -11.02
CA SER A 88 14.84 -1.85 -10.51
C SER A 88 13.96 -1.65 -9.27
N GLY A 89 14.22 -0.61 -8.47
CA GLY A 89 13.40 -0.27 -7.31
C GLY A 89 11.92 -0.12 -7.67
N GLY A 90 11.61 0.59 -8.76
CA GLY A 90 10.24 0.75 -9.24
C GLY A 90 9.57 -0.56 -9.67
N GLN A 91 10.33 -1.49 -10.27
CA GLN A 91 9.85 -2.83 -10.60
C GLN A 91 9.59 -3.66 -9.33
N GLN A 92 10.49 -3.59 -8.34
CA GLN A 92 10.31 -4.27 -7.05
C GLN A 92 9.05 -3.74 -6.32
N GLN A 93 8.83 -2.44 -6.31
CA GLN A 93 7.65 -1.85 -5.69
C GLN A 93 6.36 -2.26 -6.40
N ARG A 94 6.37 -2.29 -7.74
CA ARG A 94 5.21 -2.78 -8.50
C ARG A 94 4.95 -4.27 -8.24
N ALA A 95 5.99 -5.09 -8.06
CA ALA A 95 5.84 -6.48 -7.63
C ALA A 95 5.26 -6.60 -6.22
N ALA A 96 5.66 -5.75 -5.27
CA ALA A 96 5.09 -5.69 -3.93
C ALA A 96 3.60 -5.29 -3.95
N ILE A 97 3.23 -4.33 -4.80
CA ILE A 97 1.82 -3.97 -5.04
C ILE A 97 1.05 -5.16 -5.63
N ALA A 98 1.60 -5.85 -6.63
CA ALA A 98 0.98 -7.04 -7.24
C ALA A 98 0.74 -8.14 -6.20
N ARG A 99 1.72 -8.41 -5.32
CA ARG A 99 1.60 -9.37 -4.22
C ARG A 99 0.45 -9.01 -3.27
N ALA A 100 0.33 -7.74 -2.90
CA ALA A 100 -0.76 -7.28 -2.04
C ALA A 100 -2.13 -7.43 -2.74
N LEU A 101 -2.23 -7.10 -4.02
CA LEU A 101 -3.46 -7.21 -4.82
C LEU A 101 -3.93 -8.66 -4.99
N ALA A 102 -3.00 -9.62 -5.09
CA ALA A 102 -3.31 -11.04 -5.30
C ALA A 102 -4.17 -11.66 -4.19
N MET A 103 -4.08 -11.11 -2.97
CA MET A 103 -4.93 -11.50 -1.84
C MET A 103 -6.37 -10.97 -1.94
N LYS A 104 -6.70 -10.17 -2.97
CA LYS A 104 -8.02 -9.52 -3.14
C LYS A 104 -8.45 -8.76 -1.88
N PRO A 105 -7.60 -7.88 -1.31
CA PRO A 105 -7.85 -7.23 -0.03
C PRO A 105 -9.05 -6.28 -0.12
N LYS A 106 -9.75 -6.10 1.01
CA LYS A 106 -10.82 -5.10 1.16
C LYS A 106 -10.27 -3.68 1.29
N VAL A 107 -9.09 -3.55 1.89
CA VAL A 107 -8.38 -2.28 2.09
C VAL A 107 -6.91 -2.48 1.77
N MET A 108 -6.33 -1.54 1.06
CA MET A 108 -4.88 -1.48 0.82
C MET A 108 -4.25 -0.38 1.66
N LEU A 109 -3.19 -0.72 2.34
CA LEU A 109 -2.38 0.19 3.15
C LEU A 109 -1.05 0.41 2.44
N PHE A 110 -0.66 1.66 2.24
CA PHE A 110 0.61 2.03 1.64
C PHE A 110 1.40 2.88 2.63
N ASP A 111 2.59 2.43 2.97
CA ASP A 111 3.49 3.13 3.88
C ASP A 111 4.69 3.67 3.08
N GLU A 112 4.62 4.93 2.72
CA GLU A 112 5.61 5.65 1.92
C GLU A 112 6.13 4.86 0.68
N PRO A 113 5.25 4.45 -0.23
CA PRO A 113 5.59 3.48 -1.28
C PRO A 113 6.61 3.98 -2.31
N THR A 114 6.95 5.26 -2.30
CA THR A 114 7.89 5.88 -3.25
C THR A 114 9.19 6.36 -2.61
N SER A 115 9.29 6.40 -1.28
CA SER A 115 10.41 7.02 -0.55
C SER A 115 11.77 6.33 -0.77
N ALA A 116 11.78 5.06 -1.15
CA ALA A 116 13.00 4.29 -1.42
C ALA A 116 13.37 4.25 -2.92
N LEU A 117 12.70 5.07 -3.75
CA LEU A 117 12.87 5.07 -5.19
C LEU A 117 13.66 6.28 -5.69
N ASP A 118 14.41 6.09 -6.78
CA ASP A 118 14.93 7.20 -7.55
C ASP A 118 13.79 8.05 -8.12
N PRO A 119 13.91 9.38 -8.18
CA PRO A 119 12.84 10.28 -8.62
C PRO A 119 12.23 9.92 -9.98
N GLU A 120 13.05 9.43 -10.92
CA GLU A 120 12.60 9.01 -12.26
C GLU A 120 11.66 7.78 -12.24
N LEU A 121 11.73 6.94 -11.19
CA LEU A 121 10.91 5.74 -11.03
C LEU A 121 9.61 5.98 -10.28
N VAL A 122 9.50 7.08 -9.54
CA VAL A 122 8.31 7.43 -8.73
C VAL A 122 7.04 7.48 -9.57
N GLY A 123 7.12 8.13 -10.75
CA GLY A 123 5.97 8.31 -11.63
C GLY A 123 5.31 7.01 -12.08
N GLU A 124 6.08 5.94 -12.28
CA GLU A 124 5.55 4.63 -12.67
C GLU A 124 4.73 3.97 -11.55
N VAL A 125 5.21 4.05 -10.32
CA VAL A 125 4.53 3.50 -9.14
C VAL A 125 3.25 4.29 -8.86
N LEU A 126 3.32 5.62 -8.88
CA LEU A 126 2.14 6.48 -8.68
C LEU A 126 1.07 6.26 -9.76
N ARG A 127 1.46 5.95 -11.00
CA ARG A 127 0.51 5.62 -12.08
C ARG A 127 -0.27 4.33 -11.75
N VAL A 128 0.41 3.29 -11.27
CA VAL A 128 -0.22 2.05 -10.82
C VAL A 128 -1.17 2.32 -9.66
N MET A 129 -0.77 3.10 -8.67
CA MET A 129 -1.62 3.45 -7.53
C MET A 129 -2.86 4.25 -7.94
N ARG A 130 -2.73 5.18 -8.90
CA ARG A 130 -3.91 5.90 -9.48
C ARG A 130 -4.89 4.94 -10.13
N ALA A 131 -4.40 3.98 -10.93
CA ALA A 131 -5.26 2.99 -11.57
C ALA A 131 -6.03 2.15 -10.53
N ILE A 132 -5.37 1.74 -9.44
CA ILE A 132 -6.00 1.00 -8.34
C ILE A 132 -7.09 1.85 -7.64
N ALA A 133 -6.82 3.14 -7.41
CA ALA A 133 -7.79 4.06 -6.81
C ALA A 133 -9.03 4.25 -7.72
N GLN A 134 -8.83 4.38 -9.04
CA GLN A 134 -9.91 4.52 -10.02
C GLN A 134 -10.83 3.28 -10.10
N GLU A 135 -10.35 2.11 -9.68
CA GLU A 135 -11.20 0.91 -9.55
C GLU A 135 -12.12 0.95 -8.31
N GLY A 136 -12.10 2.02 -7.54
CA GLY A 136 -12.92 2.17 -6.34
C GLY A 136 -12.42 1.40 -5.12
N ARG A 137 -11.14 0.99 -5.09
CA ARG A 137 -10.56 0.30 -3.93
C ARG A 137 -10.35 1.27 -2.78
N THR A 138 -10.69 0.83 -1.58
CA THR A 138 -10.37 1.57 -0.37
C THR A 138 -8.86 1.53 -0.12
N MET A 139 -8.24 2.70 -0.04
CA MET A 139 -6.80 2.83 0.18
C MET A 139 -6.53 3.79 1.35
N LEU A 140 -5.59 3.46 2.20
CA LEU A 140 -4.97 4.38 3.15
C LEU A 140 -3.49 4.52 2.75
N VAL A 141 -3.07 5.74 2.46
CA VAL A 141 -1.74 6.01 1.91
C VAL A 141 -1.02 7.02 2.79
N VAL A 142 0.12 6.64 3.33
CA VAL A 142 1.09 7.56 3.92
C VAL A 142 2.06 7.95 2.81
N THR A 143 2.16 9.25 2.52
CA THR A 143 2.99 9.73 1.40
C THR A 143 3.40 11.18 1.58
N HIS A 144 4.53 11.54 1.01
CA HIS A 144 4.97 12.92 0.80
C HIS A 144 4.74 13.42 -0.64
N GLU A 145 4.13 12.60 -1.50
CA GLU A 145 3.76 12.96 -2.87
C GLU A 145 2.50 13.82 -2.88
N MET A 146 2.66 15.13 -2.67
CA MET A 146 1.53 16.05 -2.47
C MET A 146 0.62 16.16 -3.70
N GLY A 147 1.19 16.09 -4.91
CA GLY A 147 0.42 16.07 -6.15
C GLY A 147 -0.48 14.83 -6.24
N PHE A 148 0.05 13.66 -5.87
CA PHE A 148 -0.72 12.42 -5.82
C PHE A 148 -1.83 12.50 -4.78
N ALA A 149 -1.52 12.95 -3.55
CA ALA A 149 -2.50 13.09 -2.47
C ALA A 149 -3.64 14.01 -2.88
N ARG A 150 -3.34 15.18 -3.48
CA ARG A 150 -4.35 16.13 -3.94
C ARG A 150 -5.26 15.56 -5.03
N ASP A 151 -4.67 14.84 -6.00
CA ASP A 151 -5.39 14.42 -7.22
C ASP A 151 -6.21 13.12 -7.03
N VAL A 152 -5.83 12.28 -6.06
CA VAL A 152 -6.37 10.91 -5.93
C VAL A 152 -7.19 10.70 -4.66
N SER A 153 -6.89 11.42 -3.58
CA SER A 153 -7.56 11.17 -2.31
C SER A 153 -8.97 11.78 -2.26
N SER A 154 -9.86 11.14 -1.51
CA SER A 154 -11.16 11.68 -1.12
C SER A 154 -11.12 12.43 0.21
N ARG A 155 -10.09 12.15 1.03
CA ARG A 155 -9.85 12.77 2.34
C ARG A 155 -8.37 12.79 2.61
N VAL A 156 -7.89 13.89 3.17
CA VAL A 156 -6.49 14.07 3.60
C VAL A 156 -6.47 14.34 5.09
N LEU A 157 -5.51 13.69 5.76
CA LEU A 157 -5.20 13.91 7.17
C LEU A 157 -3.75 14.38 7.25
N PHE A 158 -3.52 15.54 7.84
CA PHE A 158 -2.16 16.00 8.12
C PHE A 158 -1.86 15.86 9.61
N LEU A 159 -0.78 15.11 9.90
CA LEU A 159 -0.33 14.86 11.25
C LEU A 159 0.92 15.71 11.54
N ASP A 160 0.89 16.44 12.66
CA ASP A 160 2.06 17.14 13.19
C ASP A 160 2.20 16.81 14.67
N LYS A 161 3.40 16.43 15.11
CA LYS A 161 3.74 16.09 16.51
C LYS A 161 2.80 15.06 17.18
N GLY A 162 2.29 14.12 16.39
CA GLY A 162 1.41 13.05 16.89
C GLY A 162 -0.07 13.43 17.01
N GLU A 163 -0.45 14.63 16.57
CA GLU A 163 -1.83 15.12 16.55
C GLU A 163 -2.28 15.36 15.11
N ILE A 164 -3.59 15.32 14.88
CA ILE A 164 -4.19 15.68 13.58
C ILE A 164 -4.32 17.21 13.55
N ASP A 165 -3.47 17.85 12.74
CA ASP A 165 -3.48 19.32 12.55
C ASP A 165 -4.52 19.74 11.50
N ALA A 166 -4.73 18.92 10.46
CA ALA A 166 -5.76 19.18 9.44
C ALA A 166 -6.40 17.88 8.98
N ASP A 167 -7.70 17.96 8.69
CA ASP A 167 -8.54 16.84 8.25
C ASP A 167 -9.65 17.35 7.34
N GLY A 168 -9.74 16.87 6.11
CA GLY A 168 -10.79 17.27 5.18
C GLY A 168 -10.58 16.81 3.76
N PRO A 169 -11.47 17.25 2.84
CA PRO A 169 -11.30 17.03 1.41
C PRO A 169 -10.03 17.71 0.89
N PRO A 170 -9.35 17.13 -0.13
CA PRO A 170 -8.15 17.74 -0.70
C PRO A 170 -8.40 19.15 -1.25
N ALA A 171 -9.56 19.42 -1.83
CA ALA A 171 -9.89 20.77 -2.35
C ALA A 171 -9.81 21.86 -1.27
N ASP A 172 -10.21 21.55 -0.04
CA ASP A 172 -10.16 22.49 1.07
C ASP A 172 -8.72 22.64 1.60
N LEU A 173 -8.05 21.52 1.85
CA LEU A 173 -6.72 21.52 2.48
C LEU A 173 -5.61 22.03 1.56
N PHE A 174 -5.69 21.76 0.26
CA PHE A 174 -4.75 22.31 -0.73
C PHE A 174 -5.18 23.70 -1.24
N GLY A 175 -6.32 24.22 -0.75
CA GLY A 175 -6.88 25.53 -1.05
C GLY A 175 -6.84 26.49 0.14
N SER A 176 -7.94 27.21 0.34
CA SER A 176 -8.07 28.25 1.37
C SER A 176 -8.23 27.72 2.80
N GLY A 177 -8.64 26.46 2.97
CA GLY A 177 -8.86 25.82 4.27
C GLY A 177 -7.60 25.26 4.95
N ALA A 178 -6.42 25.45 4.33
CA ALA A 178 -5.16 24.97 4.87
C ALA A 178 -4.79 25.67 6.18
N THR A 179 -4.31 24.90 7.17
CA THR A 179 -3.64 25.47 8.37
C THR A 179 -2.31 26.09 7.97
N ASP A 180 -1.78 27.01 8.78
CA ASP A 180 -0.46 27.61 8.53
C ASP A 180 0.63 26.56 8.54
N ARG A 181 0.50 25.55 9.37
CA ARG A 181 1.44 24.45 9.49
C ARG A 181 1.44 23.58 8.23
N PHE A 182 0.25 23.23 7.72
CA PHE A 182 0.11 22.48 6.47
C PHE A 182 0.65 23.27 5.27
N ARG A 183 0.38 24.57 5.19
CA ARG A 183 0.94 25.45 4.14
C ARG A 183 2.47 25.44 4.14
N GLN A 184 3.09 25.56 5.30
CA GLN A 184 4.56 25.49 5.44
C GLN A 184 5.11 24.13 5.01
N PHE A 185 4.41 23.05 5.33
CA PHE A 185 4.78 21.69 4.92
C PHE A 185 4.74 21.53 3.39
N ILE A 186 3.64 21.93 2.76
CA ILE A 186 3.50 21.85 1.29
C ILE A 186 4.58 22.68 0.59
N ALA A 187 4.81 23.92 1.03
CA ALA A 187 5.81 24.80 0.41
C ALA A 187 7.22 24.18 0.37
N ARG A 188 7.56 23.33 1.35
CA ARG A 188 8.85 22.62 1.37
C ARG A 188 8.91 21.45 0.39
N HIS A 189 7.78 20.83 0.07
CA HIS A 189 7.68 19.62 -0.78
C HIS A 189 7.25 19.91 -2.22
N GLN A 190 6.95 21.17 -2.57
CA GLN A 190 6.68 21.58 -3.95
C GLN A 190 7.93 22.08 -4.70
N ASN A 191 9.03 22.33 -4.00
CA ASN A 191 10.28 22.87 -4.55
C ASN A 191 11.41 21.83 -4.67
N GLY A 192 11.07 20.52 -4.61
CA GLY A 192 12.03 19.43 -4.78
C GLY A 192 11.79 18.63 -6.07
#